data_eba4fa4b90f120d1361a3e3a9141bce5
#
_entry.id   eba4fa4b90f120d1361a3e3a9141bce5
#
_cell.length_a   1.000
_cell.length_b   1.000
_cell.length_c   1.000
_cell.angle_alpha   90.00
_cell.angle_beta   90.00
_cell.angle_gamma   90.00
#
_symmetry.space_group_name_H-M   'P 1'
#
loop_
_entity.id
_entity.type
_entity.pdbx_description
1 polymer ?
#
loop_
_entity_poly.entity_id
_entity_poly.type
_entity_poly.pdbx_seq_one_letter_code
_entity_poly.pdbx_strand_id
1 'polypeptide(L)'
;IVFVTLGADMNGKPDDARLDYEIVAWSESGASYSINHGSIGTFIPREGANGIDRERWTYHHGMERSVWTELDKIINEPIPTDSGHLMQIMTSGIDCGYLRDYAYQYIDSKDFTIVGLKGKDTDKFTMNMKDAKSFKQSLEKPNLYMVETNLTKERLASKMRLKWNDKLNVPQPSGFMNFPTPSGGKYLFNNYFSHYEAEHRILDKTNTFKWEKKNDMVQNHLFDCRLYAGVVGEIMVARVLKELKITNGTWKNYCDIVLDR
;
A
#
# COMPACT_ATOMS: atom_id res chain seq x y z
N ILE A 1 -1.71 -12.52 -13.59
CA ILE A 1 -1.18 -11.36 -12.84
C ILE A 1 -0.32 -10.53 -13.77
N VAL A 2 -0.47 -9.22 -13.74
CA VAL A 2 0.29 -8.27 -14.58
C VAL A 2 1.54 -7.77 -13.86
N PHE A 3 1.42 -7.45 -12.56
CA PHE A 3 2.54 -7.04 -11.72
C PHE A 3 2.23 -7.20 -10.21
N VAL A 4 3.25 -6.99 -9.40
CA VAL A 4 3.17 -7.02 -7.93
C VAL A 4 3.71 -5.71 -7.36
N THR A 5 3.05 -5.18 -6.33
CA THR A 5 3.45 -3.98 -5.61
C THR A 5 3.54 -4.23 -4.12
N LEU A 6 4.26 -3.35 -3.41
CA LEU A 6 4.30 -3.34 -1.96
C LEU A 6 3.93 -1.94 -1.45
N GLY A 7 3.11 -1.88 -0.41
CA GLY A 7 2.88 -0.68 0.38
C GLY A 7 3.40 -0.87 1.80
N ALA A 8 4.04 0.14 2.36
CA ALA A 8 4.57 0.11 3.73
C ALA A 8 4.24 1.37 4.51
N ASP A 9 3.94 1.19 5.78
CA ASP A 9 3.55 2.22 6.74
C ASP A 9 4.50 2.24 7.93
N MET A 10 5.03 3.43 8.26
CA MET A 10 6.03 3.65 9.30
C MET A 10 5.39 3.93 10.65
N ASN A 11 5.81 3.18 11.68
CA ASN A 11 5.28 3.26 13.03
C ASN A 11 6.39 3.19 14.09
N GLY A 12 6.03 3.44 15.35
CA GLY A 12 6.98 3.37 16.46
C GLY A 12 7.86 4.62 16.58
N LYS A 13 9.11 4.43 16.98
CA LYS A 13 10.09 5.50 17.21
C LYS A 13 11.38 5.19 16.42
N PRO A 14 12.31 6.17 16.27
CA PRO A 14 13.54 5.90 15.52
C PRO A 14 14.34 4.67 15.97
N ASP A 15 14.44 4.46 17.29
CA ASP A 15 15.19 3.34 17.91
C ASP A 15 14.26 2.25 18.51
N ASP A 16 12.98 2.29 18.17
CA ASP A 16 11.96 1.29 18.47
C ASP A 16 11.02 1.21 17.26
N ALA A 17 11.63 0.92 16.12
CA ALA A 17 11.02 1.03 14.82
C ALA A 17 10.07 -0.15 14.53
N ARG A 18 8.96 0.16 13.88
CA ARG A 18 8.04 -0.82 13.32
C ARG A 18 7.61 -0.35 11.93
N LEU A 19 7.76 -1.24 10.95
CA LEU A 19 7.31 -1.03 9.60
C LEU A 19 6.28 -2.11 9.23
N ASP A 20 5.05 -1.72 9.02
CA ASP A 20 4.01 -2.61 8.52
C ASP A 20 4.03 -2.62 6.99
N TYR A 21 3.73 -3.76 6.36
CA TYR A 21 3.73 -3.87 4.90
C TYR A 21 2.65 -4.81 4.38
N GLU A 22 2.27 -4.60 3.13
CA GLU A 22 1.44 -5.54 2.36
C GLU A 22 1.95 -5.66 0.92
N ILE A 23 2.01 -6.91 0.43
CA ILE A 23 2.35 -7.26 -0.95
C ILE A 23 1.06 -7.58 -1.69
N VAL A 24 0.86 -6.94 -2.83
CA VAL A 24 -0.37 -7.01 -3.61
C VAL A 24 -0.07 -7.32 -5.07
N ALA A 25 -0.69 -8.38 -5.60
CA ALA A 25 -0.66 -8.69 -7.02
C ALA A 25 -1.90 -8.11 -7.73
N TRP A 26 -1.73 -7.71 -8.98
CA TRP A 26 -2.75 -7.05 -9.79
C TRP A 26 -3.00 -7.82 -11.07
N SER A 27 -4.27 -8.09 -11.37
CA SER A 27 -4.68 -8.75 -12.61
C SER A 27 -5.02 -7.74 -13.70
N GLU A 28 -5.14 -8.21 -14.93
CA GLU A 28 -5.56 -7.43 -16.09
C GLU A 28 -6.91 -6.72 -15.90
N SER A 29 -7.85 -7.35 -15.20
CA SER A 29 -9.13 -6.72 -14.84
C SER A 29 -9.02 -5.60 -13.81
N GLY A 30 -7.83 -5.37 -13.23
CA GLY A 30 -7.61 -4.48 -12.09
C GLY A 30 -8.04 -5.09 -10.75
N ALA A 31 -8.46 -6.36 -10.72
CA ALA A 31 -8.65 -7.07 -9.47
C ALA A 31 -7.31 -7.25 -8.76
N SER A 32 -7.34 -7.23 -7.44
CA SER A 32 -6.14 -7.28 -6.61
C SER A 32 -6.16 -8.49 -5.67
N TYR A 33 -4.98 -9.02 -5.40
CA TYR A 33 -4.77 -10.20 -4.57
C TYR A 33 -3.76 -9.87 -3.48
N SER A 34 -4.19 -9.97 -2.21
CA SER A 34 -3.26 -9.88 -1.10
C SER A 34 -2.38 -11.14 -1.08
N ILE A 35 -1.09 -10.97 -1.31
CA ILE A 35 -0.12 -12.08 -1.36
C ILE A 35 0.44 -12.36 0.03
N ASN A 36 0.89 -11.31 0.69
CA ASN A 36 1.49 -11.37 2.00
C ASN A 36 1.38 -10.03 2.71
N HIS A 37 1.38 -10.07 4.04
CA HIS A 37 1.50 -8.88 4.88
C HIS A 37 2.30 -9.21 6.13
N GLY A 38 2.82 -8.20 6.78
CA GLY A 38 3.56 -8.41 8.02
C GLY A 38 4.00 -7.11 8.65
N SER A 39 4.76 -7.27 9.73
CA SER A 39 5.41 -6.18 10.43
C SER A 39 6.88 -6.53 10.62
N ILE A 40 7.76 -5.57 10.32
CA ILE A 40 9.18 -5.62 10.62
C ILE A 40 9.39 -4.74 11.85
N GLY A 41 10.16 -5.24 12.83
CA GLY A 41 10.49 -4.46 14.02
C GLY A 41 9.67 -4.84 15.24
N THR A 42 9.71 -3.98 16.25
CA THR A 42 9.21 -4.29 17.58
C THR A 42 7.69 -4.31 17.61
N PHE A 43 7.14 -5.42 17.96
CA PHE A 43 5.77 -5.46 18.48
C PHE A 43 5.79 -4.87 19.88
N ILE A 44 5.03 -3.81 20.16
CA ILE A 44 4.75 -3.39 21.52
C ILE A 44 3.85 -4.47 22.12
N PRO A 45 4.32 -5.35 23.05
CA PRO A 45 3.42 -6.28 23.72
C PRO A 45 2.42 -5.46 24.52
N ARG A 46 1.16 -5.85 24.47
CA ARG A 46 0.18 -5.38 25.43
C ARG A 46 0.68 -5.64 26.86
N GLU A 47 0.29 -4.78 27.80
CA GLU A 47 0.61 -4.83 29.23
C GLU A 47 0.74 -6.24 29.78
N GLY A 48 1.88 -6.54 30.43
CA GLY A 48 2.14 -7.80 31.14
C GLY A 48 3.33 -8.61 30.66
N ALA A 49 3.97 -8.30 29.56
CA ALA A 49 5.23 -8.93 29.20
C ALA A 49 6.36 -8.26 29.98
N ASN A 50 6.89 -8.95 30.99
CA ASN A 50 8.09 -8.55 31.71
C ASN A 50 9.19 -8.22 30.71
N GLY A 51 9.68 -6.98 30.73
CA GLY A 51 10.52 -6.35 29.73
C GLY A 51 11.96 -6.87 29.67
N ILE A 52 12.14 -8.15 29.46
CA ILE A 52 13.44 -8.77 29.29
C ILE A 52 13.63 -9.04 27.80
N ASP A 53 14.66 -8.41 27.21
CA ASP A 53 15.20 -8.59 25.86
C ASP A 53 14.21 -8.41 24.68
N ARG A 54 13.73 -7.18 24.53
CA ARG A 54 13.16 -6.75 23.25
C ARG A 54 14.31 -6.45 22.29
N GLU A 55 14.40 -7.20 21.23
CA GLU A 55 15.20 -6.79 20.09
C GLU A 55 14.65 -5.44 19.58
N ARG A 56 15.42 -4.37 19.76
CA ARG A 56 15.04 -3.04 19.26
C ARG A 56 15.44 -2.93 17.80
N TRP A 57 14.49 -2.58 17.00
CA TRP A 57 14.70 -2.26 15.60
C TRP A 57 14.86 -0.76 15.42
N THR A 58 15.51 -0.34 14.33
CA THR A 58 15.78 1.05 14.08
C THR A 58 15.45 1.45 12.65
N TYR A 59 15.12 2.74 12.45
CA TYR A 59 15.02 3.38 11.14
C TYR A 59 16.36 3.91 10.62
N HIS A 60 17.44 3.81 11.39
CA HIS A 60 18.76 4.21 10.90
C HIS A 60 19.25 3.24 9.83
N HIS A 61 19.52 3.78 8.63
CA HIS A 61 20.00 2.99 7.50
C HIS A 61 21.41 2.44 7.79
N GLY A 62 21.65 1.19 7.39
CA GLY A 62 22.96 0.55 7.54
C GLY A 62 23.32 0.07 8.97
N MET A 63 22.42 0.28 9.93
CA MET A 63 22.61 -0.26 11.28
C MET A 63 22.15 -1.72 11.34
N GLU A 64 22.71 -2.47 12.31
CA GLU A 64 22.19 -3.78 12.66
C GLU A 64 20.71 -3.66 13.07
N ARG A 65 19.87 -4.59 12.61
CA ARG A 65 18.41 -4.56 12.82
C ARG A 65 17.71 -3.30 12.26
N SER A 66 18.23 -2.77 11.18
CA SER A 66 17.50 -1.76 10.40
C SER A 66 16.27 -2.38 9.75
N VAL A 67 15.09 -1.75 9.92
CA VAL A 67 13.86 -2.17 9.23
C VAL A 67 14.01 -2.12 7.71
N TRP A 68 14.85 -1.23 7.21
CA TRP A 68 15.12 -1.07 5.79
C TRP A 68 15.85 -2.26 5.17
N THR A 69 16.79 -2.85 5.94
CA THR A 69 17.50 -4.06 5.50
C THR A 69 16.56 -5.25 5.35
N GLU A 70 15.62 -5.40 6.28
CA GLU A 70 14.62 -6.47 6.19
C GLU A 70 13.59 -6.19 5.09
N LEU A 71 13.18 -4.93 4.92
CA LEU A 71 12.32 -4.54 3.82
C LEU A 71 12.97 -4.84 2.45
N ASP A 72 14.27 -4.57 2.31
CA ASP A 72 15.03 -4.90 1.09
C ASP A 72 15.01 -6.40 0.79
N LYS A 73 15.13 -7.26 1.80
CA LYS A 73 15.01 -8.71 1.62
C LYS A 73 13.63 -9.10 1.11
N ILE A 74 12.56 -8.53 1.71
CA ILE A 74 11.18 -8.79 1.31
C ILE A 74 10.92 -8.31 -0.12
N ILE A 75 11.41 -7.12 -0.49
CA ILE A 75 11.24 -6.56 -1.84
C ILE A 75 11.93 -7.43 -2.90
N ASN A 76 13.10 -7.97 -2.56
CA ASN A 76 13.91 -8.78 -3.48
C ASN A 76 13.56 -10.28 -3.46
N GLU A 77 12.70 -10.73 -2.55
CA GLU A 77 12.28 -12.12 -2.47
C GLU A 77 11.40 -12.50 -3.67
N PRO A 78 11.78 -13.50 -4.47
CA PRO A 78 10.98 -13.96 -5.60
C PRO A 78 9.66 -14.59 -5.14
N ILE A 79 8.57 -14.25 -5.79
CA ILE A 79 7.22 -14.73 -5.49
C ILE A 79 6.87 -15.85 -6.49
N PRO A 80 6.77 -17.11 -6.05
CA PRO A 80 6.41 -18.20 -6.93
C PRO A 80 4.94 -18.13 -7.35
N THR A 81 4.65 -18.44 -8.60
CA THR A 81 3.30 -18.58 -9.13
C THR A 81 2.94 -20.06 -9.29
N ASP A 82 1.65 -20.37 -9.37
CA ASP A 82 1.16 -21.74 -9.61
C ASP A 82 1.65 -22.34 -10.93
N SER A 83 2.00 -21.48 -11.90
CA SER A 83 2.58 -21.90 -13.20
C SER A 83 4.09 -22.14 -13.13
N GLY A 84 4.72 -22.01 -11.96
CA GLY A 84 6.16 -22.18 -11.76
C GLY A 84 7.03 -20.99 -12.16
N HIS A 85 6.43 -19.89 -12.63
CA HIS A 85 7.18 -18.64 -12.86
C HIS A 85 7.44 -17.91 -11.55
N LEU A 86 8.51 -17.14 -11.52
CA LEU A 86 8.84 -16.25 -10.41
C LEU A 86 8.46 -14.81 -10.78
N MET A 87 7.71 -14.16 -9.93
CA MET A 87 7.43 -12.73 -10.01
C MET A 87 8.27 -11.97 -9.00
N GLN A 88 8.49 -10.69 -9.26
CA GLN A 88 9.14 -9.77 -8.33
C GLN A 88 8.23 -8.60 -8.03
N ILE A 89 8.44 -7.95 -6.87
CA ILE A 89 7.81 -6.69 -6.56
C ILE A 89 8.40 -5.63 -7.48
N MET A 90 7.57 -5.08 -8.37
CA MET A 90 8.03 -4.13 -9.39
C MET A 90 8.19 -2.72 -8.83
N THR A 91 7.42 -2.37 -7.80
CA THR A 91 7.49 -1.05 -7.20
C THR A 91 6.95 -1.08 -5.78
N SER A 92 7.51 -0.23 -4.90
CA SER A 92 7.14 -0.15 -3.50
C SER A 92 6.83 1.29 -3.09
N GLY A 93 5.78 1.49 -2.31
CA GLY A 93 5.38 2.77 -1.77
C GLY A 93 5.60 2.82 -0.26
N ILE A 94 6.38 3.80 0.21
CA ILE A 94 6.70 3.99 1.63
C ILE A 94 5.98 5.24 2.15
N ASP A 95 5.24 5.12 3.25
CA ASP A 95 4.70 6.32 3.91
C ASP A 95 5.83 7.26 4.38
N CYS A 96 5.68 8.55 4.05
CA CYS A 96 6.59 9.61 4.43
C CYS A 96 5.90 10.69 5.28
N GLY A 97 4.73 10.40 5.83
CA GLY A 97 4.01 11.31 6.72
C GLY A 97 4.65 11.43 8.08
N TYR A 98 5.16 10.31 8.60
CA TYR A 98 5.80 10.19 9.89
C TYR A 98 7.30 9.88 9.73
N LEU A 99 8.15 10.41 10.64
CA LEU A 99 9.62 10.21 10.61
C LEU A 99 10.25 10.41 9.22
N ARG A 100 9.78 11.43 8.51
CA ARG A 100 10.05 11.68 7.08
C ARG A 100 11.53 11.63 6.69
N ASP A 101 12.42 12.11 7.56
CA ASP A 101 13.85 12.22 7.24
C ASP A 101 14.49 10.81 7.12
N TYR A 102 14.05 9.86 7.94
CA TYR A 102 14.46 8.45 7.83
C TYR A 102 13.93 7.80 6.56
N ALA A 103 12.65 8.05 6.23
CA ALA A 103 12.05 7.57 4.99
C ALA A 103 12.78 8.15 3.77
N TYR A 104 13.07 9.45 3.77
CA TYR A 104 13.77 10.11 2.66
C TYR A 104 15.19 9.58 2.47
N GLN A 105 15.97 9.35 3.56
CA GLN A 105 17.29 8.75 3.45
C GLN A 105 17.25 7.37 2.78
N TYR A 106 16.26 6.55 3.14
CA TYR A 106 16.07 5.25 2.51
C TYR A 106 15.69 5.37 1.03
N ILE A 107 14.68 6.17 0.70
CA ILE A 107 14.18 6.35 -0.67
C ILE A 107 15.22 6.99 -1.58
N ASP A 108 15.96 7.99 -1.08
CA ASP A 108 17.01 8.67 -1.83
C ASP A 108 18.22 7.74 -2.11
N SER A 109 18.38 6.64 -1.33
CA SER A 109 19.38 5.59 -1.56
C SER A 109 18.97 4.56 -2.61
N LYS A 110 17.74 4.62 -3.10
CA LYS A 110 17.14 3.63 -4.03
C LYS A 110 16.89 4.25 -5.40
N ASP A 111 16.66 3.37 -6.36
CA ASP A 111 16.18 3.75 -7.69
C ASP A 111 14.68 4.15 -7.67
N PHE A 112 14.12 4.39 -8.85
CA PHE A 112 12.72 4.79 -9.02
C PHE A 112 11.70 3.68 -8.74
N THR A 113 12.11 2.48 -8.36
CA THR A 113 11.22 1.38 -8.00
C THR A 113 10.66 1.54 -6.59
N ILE A 114 11.34 2.33 -5.75
CA ILE A 114 10.88 2.68 -4.39
C ILE A 114 10.55 4.16 -4.34
N VAL A 115 9.31 4.48 -3.96
CA VAL A 115 8.82 5.86 -3.92
C VAL A 115 8.25 6.20 -2.54
N GLY A 116 8.43 7.45 -2.15
CA GLY A 116 7.80 8.02 -0.98
C GLY A 116 6.37 8.47 -1.28
N LEU A 117 5.46 8.15 -0.39
CA LEU A 117 4.07 8.57 -0.44
C LEU A 117 3.77 9.44 0.78
N LYS A 118 3.21 10.62 0.55
CA LYS A 118 2.80 11.53 1.63
C LYS A 118 1.34 11.87 1.47
N GLY A 119 0.54 11.52 2.46
CA GLY A 119 -0.86 11.88 2.52
C GLY A 119 -1.03 13.40 2.51
N LYS A 120 -2.02 13.86 1.77
CA LYS A 120 -2.49 15.23 1.76
C LYS A 120 -4.01 15.21 1.83
N ASP A 121 -4.53 15.84 2.84
CA ASP A 121 -5.96 16.12 2.91
C ASP A 121 -6.22 17.38 2.07
N THR A 122 -6.96 17.22 0.99
CA THR A 122 -7.50 18.38 0.29
C THR A 122 -8.86 18.72 0.88
N ASP A 123 -9.00 19.98 1.29
CA ASP A 123 -10.24 20.54 1.85
C ASP A 123 -11.42 20.54 0.87
N LYS A 124 -11.22 20.06 -0.36
CA LYS A 124 -12.23 20.09 -1.41
C LYS A 124 -12.35 18.74 -2.13
N PHE A 125 -13.14 17.89 -1.53
CA PHE A 125 -13.64 16.69 -2.18
C PHE A 125 -14.73 17.08 -3.19
N THR A 126 -14.38 17.26 -4.46
CA THR A 126 -15.36 17.49 -5.51
C THR A 126 -15.90 16.15 -6.00
N MET A 127 -17.22 16.03 -6.12
CA MET A 127 -17.93 14.79 -6.50
C MET A 127 -17.58 14.25 -7.91
N ASN A 128 -16.83 14.97 -8.73
CA ASN A 128 -16.37 14.50 -10.04
C ASN A 128 -15.09 13.65 -9.91
N MET A 129 -15.25 12.47 -9.33
CA MET A 129 -14.12 11.57 -8.95
C MET A 129 -13.54 10.78 -10.13
N LYS A 130 -14.19 10.73 -11.28
CA LYS A 130 -13.74 9.86 -12.39
C LYS A 130 -12.38 10.26 -12.95
N ASP A 131 -12.09 11.55 -12.98
CA ASP A 131 -10.89 12.11 -13.60
C ASP A 131 -9.88 12.69 -12.59
N ALA A 132 -10.18 12.62 -11.28
CA ALA A 132 -9.30 13.13 -10.26
C ALA A 132 -8.09 12.21 -10.11
N LYS A 133 -6.88 12.76 -10.24
CA LYS A 133 -5.65 12.00 -9.97
C LYS A 133 -5.53 11.75 -8.47
N SER A 134 -5.23 10.51 -8.11
CA SER A 134 -5.02 10.09 -6.71
C SER A 134 -3.67 10.56 -6.15
N PHE A 135 -2.76 11.02 -7.01
CA PHE A 135 -1.42 11.45 -6.62
C PHE A 135 -0.88 12.59 -7.48
N LYS A 136 0.09 13.31 -6.93
CA LYS A 136 0.89 14.33 -7.63
C LYS A 136 2.36 14.19 -7.24
N GLN A 137 3.25 14.12 -8.22
CA GLN A 137 4.70 14.10 -8.00
C GLN A 137 5.16 15.42 -7.35
N SER A 138 6.07 15.32 -6.39
CA SER A 138 6.74 16.48 -5.80
C SER A 138 7.64 17.17 -6.83
N LEU A 139 7.69 18.51 -6.78
CA LEU A 139 8.61 19.28 -7.63
C LEU A 139 10.05 19.25 -7.10
N GLU A 140 10.21 19.07 -5.80
CA GLU A 140 11.52 19.09 -5.13
C GLU A 140 12.18 17.72 -5.07
N LYS A 141 11.38 16.67 -4.91
CA LYS A 141 11.87 15.28 -4.77
C LYS A 141 11.18 14.36 -5.80
N PRO A 142 11.91 13.91 -6.84
CA PRO A 142 11.33 13.12 -7.94
C PRO A 142 10.71 11.79 -7.49
N ASN A 143 11.21 11.20 -6.41
CA ASN A 143 10.71 9.94 -5.85
C ASN A 143 9.62 10.12 -4.78
N LEU A 144 9.16 11.36 -4.52
CA LEU A 144 8.11 11.66 -3.57
C LEU A 144 6.81 12.03 -4.29
N TYR A 145 5.70 11.43 -3.86
CA TYR A 145 4.36 11.72 -4.36
C TYR A 145 3.44 12.15 -3.23
N MET A 146 2.70 13.21 -3.47
CA MET A 146 1.58 13.62 -2.63
C MET A 146 0.35 12.80 -3.00
N VAL A 147 -0.29 12.17 -2.03
CA VAL A 147 -1.44 11.28 -2.20
C VAL A 147 -2.70 11.97 -1.67
N GLU A 148 -3.73 12.01 -2.48
CA GLU A 148 -5.05 12.49 -2.07
C GLU A 148 -5.74 11.42 -1.19
N THR A 149 -5.52 11.52 0.11
CA THR A 149 -5.85 10.46 1.08
C THR A 149 -7.35 10.14 1.08
N ASN A 150 -8.21 11.15 1.16
CA ASN A 150 -9.67 10.92 1.21
C ASN A 150 -10.19 10.27 -0.08
N LEU A 151 -9.69 10.70 -1.25
CA LEU A 151 -10.05 10.11 -2.53
C LEU A 151 -9.61 8.65 -2.64
N THR A 152 -8.38 8.36 -2.26
CA THR A 152 -7.82 6.99 -2.30
C THR A 152 -8.53 6.06 -1.34
N LYS A 153 -8.83 6.50 -0.13
CA LYS A 153 -9.63 5.73 0.84
C LYS A 153 -11.06 5.46 0.34
N GLU A 154 -11.71 6.44 -0.26
CA GLU A 154 -13.04 6.25 -0.86
C GLU A 154 -13.04 5.24 -2.01
N ARG A 155 -12.01 5.29 -2.87
CA ARG A 155 -11.83 4.31 -3.96
C ARG A 155 -11.59 2.90 -3.40
N LEU A 156 -10.73 2.76 -2.39
CA LEU A 156 -10.47 1.49 -1.73
C LEU A 156 -11.74 0.93 -1.08
N ALA A 157 -12.47 1.76 -0.32
CA ALA A 157 -13.74 1.38 0.29
C ALA A 157 -14.82 0.99 -0.74
N SER A 158 -14.82 1.62 -1.91
CA SER A 158 -15.73 1.25 -3.00
C SER A 158 -15.39 -0.14 -3.57
N LYS A 159 -14.12 -0.46 -3.70
CA LYS A 159 -13.65 -1.80 -4.11
C LYS A 159 -14.01 -2.87 -3.07
N MET A 160 -13.91 -2.57 -1.78
CA MET A 160 -14.30 -3.47 -0.69
C MET A 160 -15.80 -3.84 -0.70
N ARG A 161 -16.65 -2.96 -1.24
CA ARG A 161 -18.10 -3.20 -1.35
C ARG A 161 -18.50 -4.06 -2.55
N LEU A 162 -17.57 -4.34 -3.47
CA LEU A 162 -17.85 -5.19 -4.61
C LEU A 162 -18.20 -6.60 -4.15
N LYS A 163 -19.24 -7.18 -4.75
CA LYS A 163 -19.67 -8.54 -4.49
C LYS A 163 -19.45 -9.38 -5.76
N TRP A 164 -18.96 -10.57 -5.56
CA TRP A 164 -18.82 -11.56 -6.62
C TRP A 164 -19.24 -12.93 -6.12
N ASN A 165 -19.85 -13.70 -7.00
CA ASN A 165 -20.23 -15.07 -6.71
C ASN A 165 -19.67 -15.97 -7.83
N ASP A 166 -18.65 -16.73 -7.50
CA ASP A 166 -17.96 -17.65 -8.39
C ASP A 166 -18.87 -18.75 -8.97
N LYS A 167 -19.96 -19.09 -8.25
CA LYS A 167 -20.94 -20.10 -8.69
C LYS A 167 -21.81 -19.65 -9.86
N LEU A 168 -21.86 -18.35 -10.14
CA LEU A 168 -22.68 -17.79 -11.22
C LEU A 168 -21.99 -17.79 -12.59
N ASN A 169 -20.78 -18.32 -12.68
CA ASN A 169 -19.96 -18.35 -13.91
C ASN A 169 -19.87 -16.99 -14.63
N VAL A 170 -19.83 -15.91 -13.84
CA VAL A 170 -19.64 -14.55 -14.32
C VAL A 170 -18.21 -14.09 -14.02
N PRO A 171 -17.60 -13.24 -14.87
CA PRO A 171 -16.28 -12.69 -14.59
C PRO A 171 -16.25 -11.93 -13.27
N GLN A 172 -15.10 -11.96 -12.62
CA GLN A 172 -14.85 -11.16 -11.42
C GLN A 172 -14.96 -9.66 -11.76
N PRO A 173 -15.67 -8.86 -10.93
CA PRO A 173 -15.78 -7.42 -11.17
C PRO A 173 -14.41 -6.74 -11.21
N SER A 174 -14.25 -5.78 -12.11
CA SER A 174 -13.04 -4.95 -12.16
C SER A 174 -12.80 -4.28 -10.82
N GLY A 175 -11.56 -4.37 -10.33
CA GLY A 175 -11.16 -3.83 -9.04
C GLY A 175 -11.56 -4.68 -7.82
N PHE A 176 -12.09 -5.89 -8.01
CA PHE A 176 -12.41 -6.78 -6.89
C PHE A 176 -11.17 -7.10 -6.05
N MET A 177 -11.35 -7.18 -4.74
CA MET A 177 -10.28 -7.46 -3.79
C MET A 177 -10.33 -8.90 -3.34
N ASN A 178 -9.27 -9.66 -3.62
CA ASN A 178 -9.12 -11.04 -3.20
C ASN A 178 -8.18 -11.12 -2.00
N PHE A 179 -8.53 -12.02 -1.09
CA PHE A 179 -7.72 -12.36 0.08
C PHE A 179 -7.53 -13.87 0.13
N PRO A 180 -6.39 -14.37 0.65
CA PRO A 180 -6.19 -15.80 0.81
C PRO A 180 -7.26 -16.41 1.71
N THR A 181 -7.61 -17.65 1.42
CA THR A 181 -8.49 -18.42 2.30
C THR A 181 -7.79 -18.60 3.65
N PRO A 182 -8.49 -18.43 4.79
CA PRO A 182 -7.87 -18.40 6.11
C PRO A 182 -7.33 -19.77 6.60
N SER A 183 -7.25 -20.78 5.75
CA SER A 183 -6.68 -22.08 6.09
C SER A 183 -5.25 -22.04 6.65
N GLY A 184 -4.52 -20.94 6.46
CA GLY A 184 -3.21 -20.68 7.08
C GLY A 184 -3.26 -19.70 8.25
N GLY A 185 -4.40 -19.14 8.60
CA GLY A 185 -4.61 -18.37 9.84
C GLY A 185 -4.05 -16.95 9.89
N LYS A 186 -3.05 -16.60 9.08
CA LYS A 186 -2.32 -15.31 9.19
C LYS A 186 -3.23 -14.08 9.14
N TYR A 187 -4.24 -14.06 8.25
CA TYR A 187 -5.15 -12.93 8.11
C TYR A 187 -6.16 -12.81 9.26
N LEU A 188 -6.52 -13.91 9.91
CA LEU A 188 -7.38 -13.91 11.08
C LEU A 188 -6.58 -13.63 12.36
N PHE A 189 -5.45 -14.31 12.56
CA PHE A 189 -4.66 -14.22 13.78
C PHE A 189 -4.01 -12.85 13.98
N ASN A 190 -3.65 -12.14 12.91
CA ASN A 190 -3.03 -10.82 13.00
C ASN A 190 -4.02 -9.68 13.03
N ASN A 191 -5.31 -9.94 13.27
CA ASN A 191 -6.35 -8.91 13.23
C ASN A 191 -6.34 -8.07 11.93
N TYR A 192 -5.92 -8.66 10.81
CA TYR A 192 -5.74 -7.96 9.54
C TYR A 192 -6.97 -7.13 9.17
N PHE A 193 -8.15 -7.74 9.20
CA PHE A 193 -9.39 -7.06 8.82
C PHE A 193 -9.84 -5.99 9.82
N SER A 194 -9.41 -6.04 11.08
CA SER A 194 -9.72 -4.98 12.04
C SER A 194 -9.08 -3.64 11.67
N HIS A 195 -7.96 -3.66 10.94
CA HIS A 195 -7.34 -2.45 10.41
C HIS A 195 -8.21 -1.75 9.36
N TYR A 196 -9.01 -2.50 8.61
CA TYR A 196 -9.97 -1.95 7.63
C TYR A 196 -11.22 -1.38 8.28
N GLU A 197 -11.52 -1.81 9.50
CA GLU A 197 -12.65 -1.29 10.29
C GLU A 197 -12.26 -0.12 11.19
N ALA A 198 -10.98 0.21 11.26
CA ALA A 198 -10.44 1.23 12.15
C ALA A 198 -10.87 2.66 11.80
N GLU A 199 -11.23 2.88 10.55
CA GLU A 199 -11.64 4.18 10.04
C GLU A 199 -13.08 4.18 9.53
N HIS A 200 -13.67 5.35 9.51
CA HIS A 200 -14.99 5.59 8.92
C HIS A 200 -15.06 6.93 8.22
N ARG A 201 -15.99 7.05 7.30
CA ARG A 201 -16.26 8.30 6.62
C ARG A 201 -17.20 9.16 7.45
N ILE A 202 -16.79 10.37 7.72
CA ILE A 202 -17.61 11.39 8.41
C ILE A 202 -17.88 12.57 7.49
N LEU A 203 -18.93 13.31 7.81
CA LEU A 203 -19.23 14.61 7.21
C LEU A 203 -18.72 15.68 8.17
N ASP A 204 -17.80 16.51 7.74
CA ASP A 204 -17.27 17.58 8.57
C ASP A 204 -18.22 18.81 8.63
N LYS A 205 -17.82 19.83 9.38
CA LYS A 205 -18.61 21.06 9.56
C LYS A 205 -18.79 21.88 8.26
N THR A 206 -17.99 21.59 7.24
CA THR A 206 -18.04 22.25 5.92
C THR A 206 -18.83 21.43 4.89
N ASN A 207 -19.56 20.41 5.34
CA ASN A 207 -20.24 19.43 4.47
C ASN A 207 -19.31 18.70 3.51
N THR A 208 -18.04 18.49 3.91
CA THR A 208 -17.06 17.73 3.16
C THR A 208 -16.86 16.37 3.82
N PHE A 209 -16.86 15.31 3.02
CA PHE A 209 -16.55 13.97 3.52
C PHE A 209 -15.06 13.81 3.75
N LYS A 210 -14.69 13.27 4.91
CA LYS A 210 -13.32 12.85 5.22
C LYS A 210 -13.31 11.49 5.90
N TRP A 211 -12.16 10.82 5.82
CA TRP A 211 -11.90 9.59 6.56
C TRP A 211 -11.22 9.92 7.88
N GLU A 212 -11.69 9.31 8.94
CA GLU A 212 -11.18 9.55 10.30
C GLU A 212 -11.15 8.24 11.08
N LYS A 213 -10.13 8.06 11.94
CA LYS A 213 -10.08 6.93 12.87
C LYS A 213 -11.24 6.99 13.85
N LYS A 214 -11.82 5.83 14.14
CA LYS A 214 -12.92 5.71 15.12
C LYS A 214 -12.49 6.14 16.53
N ASN A 215 -11.23 5.88 16.87
CA ASN A 215 -10.54 6.36 18.08
C ASN A 215 -9.04 6.18 17.94
N ASP A 216 -8.26 6.74 18.85
CA ASP A 216 -6.79 6.72 18.81
C ASP A 216 -6.17 5.34 19.12
N MET A 217 -6.94 4.42 19.69
CA MET A 217 -6.46 3.08 20.07
C MET A 217 -6.53 2.07 18.93
N VAL A 218 -7.29 2.36 17.87
CA VAL A 218 -7.41 1.45 16.73
C VAL A 218 -6.24 1.61 15.77
N GLN A 219 -5.76 0.49 15.25
CA GLN A 219 -4.69 0.46 14.26
C GLN A 219 -5.29 0.34 12.86
N ASN A 220 -4.80 1.17 11.92
CA ASN A 220 -5.20 1.18 10.50
C ASN A 220 -4.03 0.87 9.55
N HIS A 221 -2.89 0.50 10.07
CA HIS A 221 -1.63 0.39 9.32
C HIS A 221 -1.73 -0.49 8.07
N LEU A 222 -2.37 -1.67 8.16
CA LEU A 222 -2.53 -2.56 7.01
C LEU A 222 -3.56 -2.04 5.99
N PHE A 223 -4.54 -1.24 6.42
CA PHE A 223 -5.40 -0.50 5.51
C PHE A 223 -4.62 0.53 4.70
N ASP A 224 -3.73 1.29 5.37
CA ASP A 224 -2.85 2.25 4.72
C ASP A 224 -1.81 1.55 3.83
N CYS A 225 -1.22 0.41 4.24
CA CYS A 225 -0.35 -0.41 3.39
C CYS A 225 -1.04 -0.83 2.09
N ARG A 226 -2.29 -1.30 2.18
CA ARG A 226 -3.09 -1.67 1.00
C ARG A 226 -3.34 -0.49 0.08
N LEU A 227 -3.66 0.66 0.66
CA LEU A 227 -3.84 1.91 -0.07
C LEU A 227 -2.56 2.29 -0.82
N TYR A 228 -1.41 2.27 -0.13
CA TYR A 228 -0.11 2.62 -0.71
C TYR A 228 0.32 1.65 -1.81
N ALA A 229 0.07 0.34 -1.64
CA ALA A 229 0.31 -0.65 -2.70
C ALA A 229 -0.51 -0.34 -3.97
N GLY A 230 -1.75 0.13 -3.82
CA GLY A 230 -2.59 0.57 -4.93
C GLY A 230 -2.07 1.83 -5.62
N VAL A 231 -1.76 2.85 -4.82
CA VAL A 231 -1.25 4.14 -5.34
C VAL A 231 0.07 3.98 -6.09
N VAL A 232 1.01 3.18 -5.55
CA VAL A 232 2.28 2.98 -6.22
C VAL A 232 2.13 2.22 -7.54
N GLY A 233 1.16 1.30 -7.64
CA GLY A 233 0.78 0.67 -8.89
C GLY A 233 0.26 1.69 -9.93
N GLU A 234 -0.62 2.59 -9.52
CA GLU A 234 -1.10 3.69 -10.39
C GLU A 234 0.05 4.62 -10.84
N ILE A 235 0.99 4.94 -9.95
CA ILE A 235 2.19 5.74 -10.28
C ILE A 235 3.05 5.03 -11.33
N MET A 236 3.31 3.74 -11.14
CA MET A 236 4.11 2.93 -12.07
C MET A 236 3.47 2.90 -13.45
N VAL A 237 2.18 2.61 -13.54
CA VAL A 237 1.42 2.63 -14.80
C VAL A 237 1.52 3.99 -15.48
N ALA A 238 1.32 5.07 -14.74
CA ALA A 238 1.40 6.43 -15.28
C ALA A 238 2.82 6.77 -15.79
N ARG A 239 3.87 6.31 -15.10
CA ARG A 239 5.26 6.48 -15.54
C ARG A 239 5.54 5.74 -16.85
N VAL A 240 5.17 4.45 -16.93
CA VAL A 240 5.38 3.63 -18.15
C VAL A 240 4.66 4.25 -19.33
N LEU A 241 3.39 4.61 -19.19
CA LEU A 241 2.62 5.23 -20.27
C LEU A 241 3.22 6.57 -20.71
N LYS A 242 3.73 7.36 -19.77
CA LYS A 242 4.42 8.62 -20.07
C LYS A 242 5.71 8.41 -20.86
N GLU A 243 6.55 7.45 -20.46
CA GLU A 243 7.80 7.11 -21.17
C GLU A 243 7.52 6.65 -22.60
N LEU A 244 6.45 5.90 -22.81
CA LEU A 244 5.98 5.46 -24.10
C LEU A 244 5.21 6.57 -24.88
N LYS A 245 5.14 7.79 -24.34
CA LYS A 245 4.44 8.95 -24.93
C LYS A 245 2.95 8.72 -25.22
N ILE A 246 2.32 7.83 -24.46
CA ILE A 246 0.87 7.57 -24.55
C ILE A 246 0.14 8.59 -23.68
N THR A 247 -0.44 9.60 -24.35
CA THR A 247 -1.29 10.61 -23.69
C THR A 247 -2.66 10.04 -23.38
N ASN A 248 -3.19 10.33 -22.18
CA ASN A 248 -4.47 9.80 -21.68
C ASN A 248 -4.55 8.27 -21.66
N GLY A 249 -3.39 7.61 -21.49
CA GLY A 249 -3.33 6.16 -21.38
C GLY A 249 -4.08 5.64 -20.14
N THR A 250 -4.72 4.49 -20.32
CA THR A 250 -5.54 3.82 -19.31
C THR A 250 -4.84 2.57 -18.77
N TRP A 251 -5.39 1.99 -17.73
CA TRP A 251 -5.01 0.66 -17.26
C TRP A 251 -5.01 -0.39 -18.38
N LYS A 252 -6.04 -0.36 -19.25
CA LYS A 252 -6.12 -1.27 -20.40
C LYS A 252 -4.92 -1.10 -21.32
N ASN A 253 -4.56 0.14 -21.70
CA ASN A 253 -3.39 0.39 -22.55
C ASN A 253 -2.11 -0.18 -21.95
N TYR A 254 -1.92 -0.02 -20.65
CA TYR A 254 -0.77 -0.60 -19.95
C TYR A 254 -0.78 -2.13 -20.04
N CYS A 255 -1.92 -2.77 -19.77
CA CYS A 255 -2.03 -4.23 -19.86
C CYS A 255 -1.79 -4.76 -21.27
N ASP A 256 -2.34 -4.10 -22.29
CA ASP A 256 -2.14 -4.48 -23.70
C ASP A 256 -0.64 -4.44 -24.06
N ILE A 257 0.10 -3.45 -23.58
CA ILE A 257 1.55 -3.32 -23.81
C ILE A 257 2.33 -4.42 -23.09
N VAL A 258 2.07 -4.62 -21.81
CA VAL A 258 2.83 -5.57 -20.97
C VAL A 258 2.54 -7.03 -21.36
N LEU A 259 1.35 -7.30 -21.88
CA LEU A 259 0.92 -8.62 -22.34
C LEU A 259 1.15 -8.85 -23.84
N ASP A 260 1.81 -7.91 -24.52
CA ASP A 260 2.14 -7.97 -25.95
C ASP A 260 0.89 -8.21 -26.84
N ARG A 261 -0.15 -7.39 -26.67
CA ARG A 261 -1.45 -7.48 -27.36
C ARG A 261 -1.79 -6.24 -28.16
#